data_a9d3590b9dd60c271320063d8fb94cc8
#
_entry.id   a9d3590b9dd60c271320063d8fb94cc8
#
_cell.length_a   1.000
_cell.length_b   1.000
_cell.length_c   1.000
_cell.angle_alpha   90.00
_cell.angle_beta   90.00
_cell.angle_gamma   90.00
#
_symmetry.space_group_name_H-M   'P 1'
#
loop_
_entity.id
_entity.type
_entity.pdbx_description
1 polymer ?
#
loop_
_entity_poly.entity_id
_entity_poly.type
_entity_poly.pdbx_seq_one_letter_code
_entity_poly.pdbx_strand_id
1 'polypeptide(L)'
;MIYNTLAHIGDSIPCQVAWLGSDLKPIDVQNVEATLFHYVEDVRTVLSGPNAMVATDQAHRFMYRFTIPDSVLGQTIFVEFKAELVADNSLIYAEQTISVSSRNTFIEVV
;
A
#
# COMPACT_ATOMS: atom_id res chain seq x y z
N MET A 1 -8.31 -7.65 -1.43
CA MET A 1 -8.73 -6.56 -2.33
C MET A 1 -7.49 -5.95 -2.96
N ILE A 2 -7.53 -5.71 -4.25
CA ILE A 2 -6.39 -5.17 -5.00
C ILE A 2 -6.80 -3.86 -5.65
N TYR A 3 -5.99 -2.83 -5.46
CA TYR A 3 -6.19 -1.53 -6.10
C TYR A 3 -5.01 -1.21 -6.99
N ASN A 4 -5.27 -0.56 -8.12
CA ASN A 4 -4.25 -0.05 -9.02
C ASN A 4 -4.14 1.46 -8.86
N THR A 5 -2.92 1.95 -8.75
CA THR A 5 -2.64 3.37 -8.61
C THR A 5 -1.53 3.77 -9.57
N LEU A 6 -1.67 4.91 -10.22
CA LEU A 6 -0.60 5.50 -11.02
C LEU A 6 0.16 6.50 -10.16
N ALA A 7 1.48 6.39 -10.15
CA ALA A 7 2.33 7.28 -9.37
C ALA A 7 3.56 7.70 -10.17
N HIS A 8 4.19 8.76 -9.73
CA HIS A 8 5.45 9.25 -10.28
C HIS A 8 6.55 9.17 -9.23
N ILE A 9 7.79 9.01 -9.66
CA ILE A 9 8.92 8.99 -8.74
C ILE A 9 8.97 10.30 -7.94
N GLY A 10 9.32 10.20 -6.68
CA GLY A 10 9.34 11.33 -5.76
C GLY A 10 7.99 11.71 -5.17
N ASP A 11 6.89 11.14 -5.66
CA ASP A 11 5.58 11.41 -5.10
C ASP A 11 5.44 10.81 -3.70
N SER A 12 4.68 11.52 -2.86
CA SER A 12 4.24 10.99 -1.57
C SER A 12 2.81 10.47 -1.75
N ILE A 13 2.66 9.15 -1.69
CA ILE A 13 1.39 8.49 -2.00
C ILE A 13 0.72 8.04 -0.71
N PRO A 14 -0.51 8.52 -0.42
CA PRO A 14 -1.27 8.00 0.71
C PRO A 14 -1.87 6.65 0.34
N CYS A 15 -1.55 5.63 1.11
CA CYS A 15 -2.10 4.30 0.96
C CYS A 15 -3.03 4.03 2.12
N GLN A 16 -4.28 3.65 1.82
CA GLN A 16 -5.31 3.45 2.82
C GLN A 16 -5.91 2.06 2.70
N VAL A 17 -6.33 1.53 3.82
CA VAL A 17 -7.04 0.26 3.89
C VAL A 17 -8.16 0.37 4.91
N ALA A 18 -9.31 -0.22 4.59
CA ALA A 18 -10.43 -0.36 5.52
C ALA A 18 -10.67 -1.85 5.73
N TRP A 19 -10.73 -2.25 6.99
CA TRP A 19 -10.88 -3.66 7.35
C TRP A 19 -12.36 -3.94 7.65
N LEU A 20 -12.98 -4.72 6.75
CA LEU A 20 -14.41 -5.04 6.83
C LEU A 20 -14.59 -6.56 6.81
N GLY A 21 -15.60 -7.02 7.52
CA GLY A 21 -16.02 -8.40 7.45
C GLY A 21 -16.84 -8.71 6.19
N SER A 22 -17.24 -9.96 6.03
CA SER A 22 -18.04 -10.40 4.88
C SER A 22 -19.41 -9.72 4.80
N ASP A 23 -19.89 -9.21 5.93
CA ASP A 23 -21.14 -8.44 6.01
C ASP A 23 -20.94 -6.95 5.73
N LEU A 24 -19.74 -6.55 5.30
CA LEU A 24 -19.32 -5.17 5.04
C LEU A 24 -19.34 -4.29 6.28
N LYS A 25 -19.35 -4.87 7.47
CA LYS A 25 -19.23 -4.12 8.72
C LYS A 25 -17.79 -4.08 9.18
N PRO A 26 -17.39 -2.99 9.84
CA PRO A 26 -16.03 -2.89 10.37
C PRO A 26 -15.71 -4.04 11.32
N ILE A 27 -14.47 -4.52 11.26
CA ILE A 27 -13.94 -5.53 12.20
C ILE A 27 -12.83 -4.92 13.00
N ASP A 28 -12.68 -5.41 14.23
CA ASP A 28 -11.64 -4.91 15.13
C ASP A 28 -10.30 -5.54 14.78
N VAL A 29 -9.33 -4.69 14.50
CA VAL A 29 -7.98 -5.10 14.14
C VAL A 29 -6.95 -4.36 14.99
N GLN A 30 -5.77 -4.95 15.07
CA GLN A 30 -4.61 -4.38 15.77
C GLN A 30 -3.35 -4.62 14.95
N ASN A 31 -2.27 -3.92 15.29
CA ASN A 31 -0.96 -4.07 14.65
C ASN A 31 -1.05 -3.98 13.12
N VAL A 32 -1.71 -2.94 12.63
CA VAL A 32 -1.91 -2.72 11.21
C VAL A 32 -0.62 -2.15 10.62
N GLU A 33 -0.09 -2.80 9.59
CA GLU A 33 1.17 -2.45 8.97
C GLU A 33 1.06 -2.40 7.46
N ALA A 34 1.90 -1.57 6.83
CA ALA A 34 2.01 -1.49 5.38
C ALA A 34 3.47 -1.67 4.97
N THR A 35 3.69 -2.48 3.94
CA THR A 35 5.00 -2.75 3.39
C THR A 35 5.00 -2.46 1.90
N LEU A 36 5.93 -1.62 1.46
CA LEU A 36 6.13 -1.33 0.04
C LEU A 36 7.22 -2.26 -0.48
N PHE A 37 6.93 -2.98 -1.56
CA PHE A 37 7.88 -3.93 -2.13
C PHE A 37 7.75 -4.02 -3.65
N HIS A 38 8.74 -4.61 -4.27
CA HIS A 38 8.70 -4.95 -5.69
C HIS A 38 9.44 -6.28 -5.90
N TYR A 39 9.42 -6.76 -7.13
CA TYR A 39 10.12 -7.99 -7.48
C TYR A 39 11.36 -7.67 -8.29
N VAL A 40 12.49 -8.22 -7.87
CA VAL A 40 13.77 -8.15 -8.61
C VAL A 40 14.13 -9.57 -8.96
N GLU A 41 14.11 -9.89 -10.27
CA GLU A 41 14.37 -11.24 -10.76
C GLU A 41 13.51 -12.28 -10.04
N ASP A 42 12.20 -11.97 -9.93
CA ASP A 42 11.19 -12.81 -9.27
C ASP A 42 11.38 -12.96 -7.76
N VAL A 43 12.24 -12.16 -7.14
CA VAL A 43 12.44 -12.16 -5.70
C VAL A 43 11.76 -10.94 -5.08
N ARG A 44 10.89 -11.18 -4.10
CA ARG A 44 10.22 -10.11 -3.35
C ARG A 44 11.27 -9.30 -2.60
N THR A 45 11.35 -8.03 -2.92
CA THR A 45 12.35 -7.12 -2.35
C THR A 45 11.64 -5.93 -1.69
N VAL A 46 11.83 -5.78 -0.39
CA VAL A 46 11.19 -4.71 0.37
C VAL A 46 11.87 -3.38 0.08
N LEU A 47 11.06 -2.39 -0.27
CA LEU A 47 11.50 -1.00 -0.46
C LEU A 47 11.33 -0.18 0.81
N SER A 48 10.25 -0.42 1.55
CA SER A 48 9.98 0.28 2.80
C SER A 48 9.05 -0.55 3.67
N GLY A 49 9.41 -0.73 4.93
CA GLY A 49 8.55 -1.37 5.90
C GLY A 49 9.07 -2.67 6.47
N PRO A 50 8.25 -3.34 7.26
CA PRO A 50 6.86 -2.97 7.59
C PRO A 50 6.77 -1.68 8.41
N ASN A 51 5.77 -0.86 8.11
CA ASN A 51 5.54 0.42 8.78
C ASN A 51 4.18 0.40 9.49
N ALA A 52 4.14 0.81 10.74
CA ALA A 52 2.88 0.93 11.46
C ALA A 52 1.99 1.96 10.79
N MET A 53 0.75 1.59 10.51
CA MET A 53 -0.22 2.49 9.91
C MET A 53 -0.93 3.31 10.98
N VAL A 54 -1.38 4.49 10.60
CA VAL A 54 -2.07 5.41 11.50
C VAL A 54 -3.57 5.31 11.26
N ALA A 55 -4.33 5.15 12.35
CA ALA A 55 -5.78 5.17 12.27
C ALA A 55 -6.26 6.57 11.87
N THR A 56 -7.23 6.60 10.96
CA THR A 56 -7.86 7.86 10.56
C THR A 56 -9.05 8.17 11.49
N ASP A 57 -9.72 9.30 11.24
CA ASP A 57 -10.94 9.66 11.97
C ASP A 57 -12.15 8.81 11.56
N GLN A 58 -12.01 8.02 10.49
CA GLN A 58 -13.01 7.02 10.11
C GLN A 58 -12.65 5.68 10.73
N ALA A 59 -13.61 5.09 11.43
CA ALA A 59 -13.39 3.82 12.12
C ALA A 59 -12.89 2.73 11.16
N HIS A 60 -11.88 1.97 11.62
CA HIS A 60 -11.32 0.82 10.91
C HIS A 60 -10.60 1.16 9.60
N ARG A 61 -10.33 2.44 9.35
CA ARG A 61 -9.56 2.89 8.20
C ARG A 61 -8.21 3.39 8.67
N PHE A 62 -7.16 2.88 8.01
CA PHE A 62 -5.77 3.18 8.36
C PHE A 62 -5.05 3.76 7.15
N MET A 63 -4.03 4.57 7.39
CA MET A 63 -3.28 5.25 6.33
C MET A 63 -1.78 5.22 6.64
N TYR A 64 -0.99 5.13 5.57
CA TYR A 64 0.44 5.38 5.60
C TYR A 64 0.87 6.03 4.29
N ARG A 65 1.79 6.99 4.36
CA ARG A 65 2.35 7.65 3.17
C ARG A 65 3.68 7.05 2.81
N PHE A 66 3.80 6.64 1.55
CA PHE A 66 5.07 6.20 0.99
C PHE A 66 5.62 7.24 0.04
N THR A 67 6.94 7.42 0.03
CA THR A 67 7.64 8.17 -1.01
C THR A 67 8.12 7.19 -2.06
N ILE A 68 7.80 7.46 -3.33
CA ILE A 68 8.16 6.57 -4.43
C ILE A 68 9.64 6.79 -4.79
N PRO A 69 10.49 5.77 -4.62
CA PRO A 69 11.92 5.93 -4.90
C PRO A 69 12.23 5.95 -6.40
N ASP A 70 13.33 6.59 -6.77
CA ASP A 70 13.76 6.69 -8.17
C ASP A 70 14.09 5.32 -8.78
N SER A 71 14.49 4.37 -7.96
CA SER A 71 14.94 3.04 -8.42
C SER A 71 13.83 2.21 -9.06
N VAL A 72 12.57 2.61 -8.91
CA VAL A 72 11.44 1.83 -9.43
C VAL A 72 10.77 2.48 -10.64
N LEU A 73 11.45 3.41 -11.29
CA LEU A 73 10.92 4.05 -12.49
C LEU A 73 10.52 3.01 -13.55
N GLY A 74 9.30 3.14 -14.06
CA GLY A 74 8.77 2.25 -15.08
C GLY A 74 8.34 0.89 -14.58
N GLN A 75 8.39 0.67 -13.27
CA GLN A 75 8.04 -0.61 -12.66
C GLN A 75 6.65 -0.58 -12.04
N THR A 76 6.15 -1.77 -11.76
CA THR A 76 4.99 -1.95 -10.89
C THR A 76 5.49 -2.32 -9.51
N ILE A 77 5.03 -1.58 -8.50
CA ILE A 77 5.34 -1.85 -7.11
C ILE A 77 4.06 -2.19 -6.36
N PHE A 78 4.21 -2.75 -5.18
CA PHE A 78 3.09 -3.30 -4.43
C PHE A 78 3.13 -2.81 -2.99
N VAL A 79 1.95 -2.62 -2.41
CA VAL A 79 1.80 -2.39 -0.98
C VAL A 79 1.03 -3.55 -0.40
N GLU A 80 1.62 -4.23 0.58
CA GLU A 80 0.93 -5.24 1.36
C GLU A 80 0.46 -4.61 2.66
N PHE A 81 -0.83 -4.72 2.93
CA PHE A 81 -1.42 -4.34 4.20
C PHE A 81 -1.63 -5.60 5.03
N LYS A 82 -1.19 -5.54 6.27
CA LYS A 82 -1.32 -6.66 7.20
C LYS A 82 -1.94 -6.17 8.50
N ALA A 83 -2.86 -6.94 9.03
CA ALA A 83 -3.47 -6.67 10.34
C ALA A 83 -3.70 -7.96 11.10
N GLU A 84 -3.89 -7.84 12.40
CA GLU A 84 -4.29 -8.95 13.25
C GLU A 84 -5.71 -8.73 13.73
N LEU A 85 -6.52 -9.78 13.69
CA LEU A 85 -7.85 -9.74 14.31
C LEU A 85 -7.69 -9.68 15.81
N VAL A 86 -8.39 -8.76 16.46
CA VAL A 86 -8.38 -8.66 17.92
C VAL A 86 -8.97 -9.93 18.56
N ALA A 87 -9.94 -10.54 17.88
CA ALA A 87 -10.66 -11.69 18.44
C ALA A 87 -9.78 -12.92 18.67
N ASP A 88 -8.85 -13.21 17.74
CA ASP A 88 -8.09 -14.48 17.79
C ASP A 88 -6.64 -14.34 17.32
N ASN A 89 -6.16 -13.12 17.07
CA ASN A 89 -4.83 -12.82 16.58
C ASN A 89 -4.51 -13.41 15.19
N SER A 90 -5.53 -13.80 14.43
CA SER A 90 -5.34 -14.24 13.04
C SER A 90 -4.83 -13.10 12.20
N LEU A 91 -3.98 -13.41 11.23
CA LEU A 91 -3.45 -12.40 10.29
C LEU A 91 -4.36 -12.30 9.09
N ILE A 92 -4.61 -11.07 8.66
CA ILE A 92 -5.36 -10.77 7.45
C ILE A 92 -4.57 -9.81 6.58
N TYR A 93 -4.75 -9.91 5.26
CA TYR A 93 -3.95 -9.19 4.29
C TYR A 93 -4.80 -8.54 3.22
N ALA A 94 -4.32 -7.43 2.69
CA ALA A 94 -4.84 -6.80 1.48
C ALA A 94 -3.64 -6.29 0.66
N GLU A 95 -3.87 -5.95 -0.60
CA GLU A 95 -2.79 -5.51 -1.48
C GLU A 95 -3.25 -4.38 -2.38
N GLN A 96 -2.33 -3.46 -2.65
CA GLN A 96 -2.51 -2.38 -3.62
C GLN A 96 -1.36 -2.45 -4.62
N THR A 97 -1.68 -2.26 -5.91
CA THR A 97 -0.70 -2.22 -6.98
C THR A 97 -0.48 -0.77 -7.41
N ILE A 98 0.76 -0.38 -7.58
CA ILE A 98 1.13 0.98 -7.99
C ILE A 98 1.99 0.89 -9.25
N SER A 99 1.56 1.57 -10.33
CA SER A 99 2.35 1.70 -11.54
C SER A 99 3.14 2.99 -11.49
N VAL A 100 4.45 2.92 -11.67
CA VAL A 100 5.35 4.06 -11.49
C VAL A 100 5.83 4.58 -12.83
N SER A 101 5.69 5.88 -13.06
CA SER A 101 6.18 6.52 -14.26
C SER A 101 7.00 7.76 -13.92
N SER A 102 7.70 8.28 -14.93
CA SER A 102 8.40 9.55 -14.79
C SER A 102 7.41 10.70 -14.77
N ARG A 103 7.71 11.76 -14.01
CA ARG A 103 6.91 12.97 -14.00
C ARG A 103 6.82 13.61 -15.38
N ASN A 104 7.78 13.36 -16.24
CA ASN A 104 7.89 14.03 -17.52
C ASN A 104 7.42 13.21 -18.70
N THR A 105 6.81 12.05 -18.46
CA THR A 105 6.45 11.14 -19.55
C THR A 105 5.37 11.67 -20.47
N PHE A 106 4.62 12.66 -20.03
CA PHE A 106 3.48 13.18 -20.79
C PHE A 106 3.77 14.49 -21.51
N ILE A 107 4.98 14.94 -21.53
CA ILE A 107 5.29 16.27 -21.98
C ILE A 107 5.36 16.40 -23.48
N GLU A 108 5.43 15.32 -24.16
CA GLU A 108 5.48 15.30 -25.62
C GLU A 108 4.17 15.72 -26.24
N VAL A 109 3.72 16.83 -25.88
CA VAL A 109 2.52 17.40 -26.44
C VAL A 109 2.96 18.47 -27.39
N VAL A 110 2.87 18.24 -28.60
CA VAL A 110 3.37 19.21 -29.54
C VAL A 110 2.34 19.50 -30.59
#